data_55fa86ece49e632c0e432400c3503015
#
_entry.id   55fa86ece49e632c0e432400c3503015
#
_cell.length_a   1.000
_cell.length_b   1.000
_cell.length_c   1.000
_cell.angle_alpha   90.00
_cell.angle_beta   90.00
_cell.angle_gamma   90.00
#
_symmetry.space_group_name_H-M   'P 1'
#
loop_
_entity.id
_entity.type
_entity.pdbx_description
1 polymer ?
#
loop_
_entity_poly.entity_id
_entity_poly.type
_entity_poly.pdbx_seq_one_letter_code
_entity_poly.pdbx_strand_id
1 'polypeptide(L)'
;ASDVYKRQGLCGAAVAYKLVEVLYRVSGKSEQEVEHLQERLMENVAIATIGDVMDLVGENRVFVKKGLELLKTTKNEGLHALMQCTGVDTANLNTYHIGFVIGPCINAGGRLDTAKRALELLNASNRREAVTLAADLKELNDSRKEMTEEGVEEAVRQIESSSWKDDQVLVVYLPECHESIAGIIAGRIKERYYRPTFVLTKGETGVKGSGRSIEAYDMFAEMSRCRELFTKFGGHKLAAGLSLDCLLYTSPSPRDISGS
;
A
#
# COMPACT_ATOMS: atom_id res chain seq x y z
N ALA A 1 -25.47 -7.66 10.54
CA ALA A 1 -24.25 -6.94 10.99
C ALA A 1 -23.23 -7.85 11.69
N SER A 2 -23.65 -8.95 12.35
CA SER A 2 -22.73 -9.87 13.06
C SER A 2 -21.87 -10.74 12.14
N ASP A 3 -22.28 -10.97 10.90
CA ASP A 3 -21.55 -11.88 9.98
C ASP A 3 -20.40 -11.20 9.22
N VAL A 4 -20.41 -9.87 9.10
CA VAL A 4 -19.31 -9.10 8.51
C VAL A 4 -18.02 -9.25 9.33
N TYR A 5 -18.14 -9.40 10.66
CA TYR A 5 -16.99 -9.60 11.54
C TYR A 5 -16.44 -11.05 11.54
N LYS A 6 -17.18 -12.02 11.02
CA LYS A 6 -16.76 -13.44 11.06
C LYS A 6 -15.76 -13.83 9.97
N ARG A 7 -15.57 -13.00 8.92
CA ARG A 7 -14.67 -13.29 7.79
C ARG A 7 -13.64 -12.17 7.53
N GLN A 8 -13.09 -11.59 8.58
CA GLN A 8 -12.00 -10.60 8.48
C GLN A 8 -10.72 -11.16 7.82
N GLY A 9 -10.65 -12.48 7.64
CA GLY A 9 -9.55 -13.13 6.95
C GLY A 9 -9.57 -13.05 5.42
N LEU A 10 -10.56 -12.40 4.79
CA LEU A 10 -10.62 -12.21 3.33
C LEU A 10 -10.36 -10.75 2.95
N CYS A 11 -9.57 -10.52 1.91
CA CYS A 11 -9.41 -9.17 1.34
C CYS A 11 -10.69 -8.71 0.61
N GLY A 12 -10.81 -7.40 0.35
CA GLY A 12 -11.98 -6.83 -0.31
C GLY A 12 -12.30 -7.46 -1.67
N ALA A 13 -11.29 -7.78 -2.47
CA ALA A 13 -11.47 -8.46 -3.76
C ALA A 13 -12.02 -9.88 -3.61
N ALA A 14 -11.59 -10.62 -2.58
CA ALA A 14 -12.12 -11.96 -2.31
C ALA A 14 -13.59 -11.93 -1.86
N VAL A 15 -13.97 -10.92 -1.07
CA VAL A 15 -15.38 -10.70 -0.69
C VAL A 15 -16.23 -10.35 -1.91
N ALA A 16 -15.76 -9.45 -2.78
CA ALA A 16 -16.43 -9.10 -4.03
C ALA A 16 -16.58 -10.31 -4.96
N TYR A 17 -15.54 -11.14 -5.07
CA TYR A 17 -15.57 -12.39 -5.81
C TYR A 17 -16.68 -13.32 -5.32
N LYS A 18 -16.78 -13.54 -4.01
CA LYS A 18 -17.86 -14.36 -3.40
C LYS A 18 -19.24 -13.80 -3.69
N LEU A 19 -19.41 -12.48 -3.64
CA LEU A 19 -20.68 -11.84 -3.98
C LEU A 19 -21.07 -12.09 -5.45
N VAL A 20 -20.12 -11.91 -6.37
CA VAL A 20 -20.36 -12.13 -7.81
C VAL A 20 -20.66 -13.58 -8.09
N GLU A 21 -19.99 -14.55 -7.47
CA GLU A 21 -20.27 -15.98 -7.56
C GLU A 21 -21.73 -16.27 -7.17
N VAL A 22 -22.18 -15.75 -6.03
CA VAL A 22 -23.56 -15.95 -5.55
C VAL A 22 -24.57 -15.32 -6.52
N LEU A 23 -24.31 -14.09 -6.98
CA LEU A 23 -25.20 -13.40 -7.93
C LEU A 23 -25.35 -14.17 -9.24
N TYR A 24 -24.29 -14.76 -9.78
CA TYR A 24 -24.37 -15.58 -11.00
C TYR A 24 -25.22 -16.83 -10.78
N ARG A 25 -25.06 -17.52 -9.65
CA ARG A 25 -25.88 -18.70 -9.31
C ARG A 25 -27.36 -18.35 -9.14
N VAL A 26 -27.65 -17.24 -8.43
CA VAL A 26 -29.03 -16.79 -8.20
C VAL A 26 -29.69 -16.28 -9.48
N SER A 27 -28.92 -15.71 -10.42
CA SER A 27 -29.45 -15.26 -11.73
C SER A 27 -29.66 -16.40 -12.74
N GLY A 28 -29.55 -17.67 -12.33
CA GLY A 28 -29.82 -18.81 -13.16
C GLY A 28 -28.76 -19.10 -14.23
N LYS A 29 -27.53 -18.62 -14.04
CA LYS A 29 -26.40 -18.93 -14.91
C LYS A 29 -26.01 -20.39 -14.78
N SER A 30 -25.59 -21.00 -15.88
CA SER A 30 -25.11 -22.38 -15.92
C SER A 30 -23.83 -22.55 -15.07
N GLU A 31 -23.57 -23.76 -14.62
CA GLU A 31 -22.32 -24.09 -13.89
C GLU A 31 -21.09 -23.73 -14.73
N GLN A 32 -21.10 -23.91 -16.05
CA GLN A 32 -19.98 -23.53 -16.93
C GLN A 32 -19.76 -22.02 -16.98
N GLU A 33 -20.82 -21.20 -16.99
CA GLU A 33 -20.71 -19.74 -16.93
C GLU A 33 -20.14 -19.29 -15.59
N VAL A 34 -20.54 -19.92 -14.49
CA VAL A 34 -19.99 -19.66 -13.15
C VAL A 34 -18.51 -20.02 -13.08
N GLU A 35 -18.13 -21.18 -13.59
CA GLU A 35 -16.74 -21.66 -13.60
C GLU A 35 -15.83 -20.74 -14.45
N HIS A 36 -16.29 -20.34 -15.62
CA HIS A 36 -15.57 -19.39 -16.47
C HIS A 36 -15.37 -18.02 -15.80
N LEU A 37 -16.39 -17.52 -15.12
CA LEU A 37 -16.29 -16.31 -14.33
C LEU A 37 -15.26 -16.45 -13.20
N GLN A 38 -15.30 -17.57 -12.49
CA GLN A 38 -14.35 -17.86 -11.41
C GLN A 38 -12.91 -17.83 -11.90
N GLU A 39 -12.62 -18.43 -13.05
CA GLU A 39 -11.28 -18.41 -13.64
C GLU A 39 -10.82 -17.00 -13.98
N ARG A 40 -11.68 -16.19 -14.60
CA ARG A 40 -11.36 -14.79 -14.98
C ARG A 40 -11.07 -13.89 -13.79
N LEU A 41 -11.75 -14.10 -12.66
CA LEU A 41 -11.60 -13.25 -11.48
C LEU A 41 -10.53 -13.74 -10.51
N MET A 42 -10.18 -15.02 -10.56
CA MET A 42 -9.26 -15.65 -9.61
C MET A 42 -7.86 -15.08 -9.64
N GLU A 43 -7.37 -14.64 -10.80
CA GLU A 43 -6.08 -13.98 -10.95
C GLU A 43 -6.04 -12.69 -10.12
N ASN A 44 -7.08 -11.86 -10.24
CA ASN A 44 -7.19 -10.60 -9.49
C ASN A 44 -7.37 -10.83 -7.99
N VAL A 45 -8.13 -11.87 -7.60
CA VAL A 45 -8.29 -12.25 -6.19
C VAL A 45 -6.96 -12.68 -5.59
N ALA A 46 -6.16 -13.47 -6.31
CA ALA A 46 -4.84 -13.88 -5.85
C ALA A 46 -3.88 -12.67 -5.69
N ILE A 47 -3.85 -11.78 -6.69
CA ILE A 47 -3.03 -10.57 -6.63
C ILE A 47 -3.43 -9.70 -5.42
N ALA A 48 -4.72 -9.47 -5.22
CA ALA A 48 -5.20 -8.66 -4.09
C ALA A 48 -4.94 -9.34 -2.74
N THR A 49 -5.16 -10.65 -2.62
CA THR A 49 -4.91 -11.41 -1.39
C THR A 49 -3.46 -11.33 -0.96
N ILE A 50 -2.53 -11.42 -1.92
CA ILE A 50 -1.08 -11.26 -1.66
C ILE A 50 -0.74 -9.80 -1.37
N GLY A 51 -1.27 -8.87 -2.15
CA GLY A 51 -1.02 -7.44 -2.02
C GLY A 51 -1.46 -6.84 -0.70
N ASP A 52 -2.59 -7.34 -0.15
CA ASP A 52 -3.12 -6.96 1.17
C ASP A 52 -2.47 -7.74 2.33
N VAL A 53 -1.46 -8.57 2.03
CA VAL A 53 -0.69 -9.36 3.02
C VAL A 53 -1.62 -10.22 3.89
N MET A 54 -2.66 -10.80 3.28
CA MET A 54 -3.58 -11.67 3.99
C MET A 54 -2.91 -13.00 4.36
N ASP A 55 -3.28 -13.56 5.51
CA ASP A 55 -2.83 -14.89 5.91
C ASP A 55 -3.19 -15.94 4.86
N LEU A 56 -2.19 -16.65 4.34
CA LEU A 56 -2.36 -17.67 3.29
C LEU A 56 -2.80 -19.02 3.87
N VAL A 57 -3.91 -19.00 4.60
CA VAL A 57 -4.57 -20.17 5.20
C VAL A 57 -6.00 -20.33 4.65
N GLY A 58 -6.58 -21.51 4.79
CA GLY A 58 -7.95 -21.79 4.37
C GLY A 58 -8.23 -21.38 2.92
N GLU A 59 -9.27 -20.58 2.69
CA GLU A 59 -9.68 -20.12 1.35
C GLU A 59 -8.64 -19.24 0.67
N ASN A 60 -7.93 -18.37 1.41
CA ASN A 60 -6.88 -17.51 0.85
C ASN A 60 -5.78 -18.35 0.20
N ARG A 61 -5.39 -19.45 0.82
CA ARG A 61 -4.39 -20.36 0.25
C ARG A 61 -4.89 -20.98 -1.06
N VAL A 62 -6.17 -21.34 -1.13
CA VAL A 62 -6.78 -21.89 -2.34
C VAL A 62 -6.80 -20.84 -3.45
N PHE A 63 -7.25 -19.62 -3.15
CA PHE A 63 -7.29 -18.50 -4.10
C PHE A 63 -5.91 -18.21 -4.67
N VAL A 64 -4.91 -18.07 -3.79
CA VAL A 64 -3.54 -17.76 -4.21
C VAL A 64 -2.95 -18.88 -5.04
N LYS A 65 -3.11 -20.14 -4.62
CA LYS A 65 -2.58 -21.29 -5.37
C LYS A 65 -3.19 -21.39 -6.76
N LYS A 66 -4.53 -21.33 -6.85
CA LYS A 66 -5.25 -21.41 -8.13
C LYS A 66 -4.96 -20.18 -9.01
N GLY A 67 -4.95 -18.98 -8.44
CA GLY A 67 -4.67 -17.75 -9.19
C GLY A 67 -3.23 -17.69 -9.72
N LEU A 68 -2.23 -18.14 -8.97
CA LEU A 68 -0.85 -18.21 -9.46
C LEU A 68 -0.71 -19.18 -10.65
N GLU A 69 -1.41 -20.32 -10.65
CA GLU A 69 -1.39 -21.23 -11.79
C GLU A 69 -2.06 -20.61 -13.03
N LEU A 70 -3.19 -19.92 -12.85
CA LEU A 70 -3.86 -19.21 -13.95
C LEU A 70 -3.00 -18.08 -14.51
N LEU A 71 -2.34 -17.31 -13.64
CA LEU A 71 -1.45 -16.21 -14.05
C LEU A 71 -0.28 -16.66 -14.94
N LYS A 72 0.20 -17.88 -14.81
CA LYS A 72 1.26 -18.42 -15.68
C LYS A 72 0.88 -18.44 -17.17
N THR A 73 -0.41 -18.61 -17.43
CA THR A 73 -1.00 -18.68 -18.78
C THR A 73 -2.12 -17.67 -18.97
N THR A 74 -2.03 -16.54 -18.27
CA THR A 74 -3.08 -15.53 -18.28
C THR A 74 -3.43 -15.07 -19.70
N LYS A 75 -4.73 -14.92 -19.92
CA LYS A 75 -5.29 -14.31 -21.15
C LYS A 75 -5.56 -12.82 -20.97
N ASN A 76 -5.32 -12.27 -19.79
CA ASN A 76 -5.45 -10.85 -19.55
C ASN A 76 -4.24 -10.12 -20.14
N GLU A 77 -4.48 -9.34 -21.21
CA GLU A 77 -3.44 -8.62 -21.94
C GLU A 77 -2.64 -7.67 -21.03
N GLY A 78 -3.31 -7.02 -20.07
CA GLY A 78 -2.67 -6.10 -19.13
C GLY A 78 -1.72 -6.81 -18.18
N LEU A 79 -2.15 -7.92 -17.55
CA LEU A 79 -1.30 -8.69 -16.65
C LEU A 79 -0.12 -9.32 -17.41
N HIS A 80 -0.37 -9.83 -18.61
CA HIS A 80 0.67 -10.38 -19.47
C HIS A 80 1.71 -9.31 -19.83
N ALA A 81 1.27 -8.12 -20.26
CA ALA A 81 2.16 -7.01 -20.59
C ALA A 81 2.97 -6.54 -19.37
N LEU A 82 2.33 -6.45 -18.18
CA LEU A 82 2.99 -6.04 -16.95
C LEU A 82 4.07 -7.05 -16.52
N MET A 83 3.79 -8.35 -16.60
CA MET A 83 4.79 -9.38 -16.30
C MET A 83 5.98 -9.32 -17.28
N GLN A 84 5.70 -9.09 -18.56
CA GLN A 84 6.78 -8.93 -19.58
C GLN A 84 7.64 -7.70 -19.29
N CYS A 85 7.04 -6.53 -19.07
CA CYS A 85 7.80 -5.30 -18.89
C CYS A 85 8.59 -5.27 -17.57
N THR A 86 8.15 -6.03 -16.58
CA THR A 86 8.85 -6.19 -15.29
C THR A 86 9.85 -7.33 -15.29
N GLY A 87 9.97 -8.10 -16.38
CA GLY A 87 10.91 -9.21 -16.50
C GLY A 87 10.58 -10.43 -15.63
N VAL A 88 9.32 -10.58 -15.24
CA VAL A 88 8.88 -11.74 -14.44
C VAL A 88 8.83 -12.99 -15.31
N ASP A 89 9.58 -14.02 -14.91
CA ASP A 89 9.47 -15.34 -15.50
C ASP A 89 8.17 -16.02 -15.05
N THR A 90 7.23 -16.13 -15.97
CA THR A 90 5.91 -16.73 -15.70
C THR A 90 5.99 -18.19 -15.31
N ALA A 91 7.00 -18.94 -15.78
CA ALA A 91 7.17 -20.35 -15.43
C ALA A 91 7.47 -20.54 -13.93
N ASN A 92 8.21 -19.61 -13.34
CA ASN A 92 8.60 -19.61 -11.93
C ASN A 92 7.79 -18.63 -11.07
N LEU A 93 6.62 -18.19 -11.55
CA LEU A 93 5.76 -17.22 -10.86
C LEU A 93 5.36 -17.72 -9.45
N ASN A 94 5.56 -16.85 -8.46
CA ASN A 94 5.22 -17.14 -7.06
C ASN A 94 4.76 -15.89 -6.32
N THR A 95 4.45 -16.01 -5.03
CA THR A 95 3.94 -14.91 -4.19
C THR A 95 4.90 -13.73 -4.10
N TYR A 96 6.22 -13.96 -4.16
CA TYR A 96 7.21 -12.87 -4.17
C TYR A 96 7.04 -11.97 -5.39
N HIS A 97 6.90 -12.54 -6.58
CA HIS A 97 6.71 -11.75 -7.80
C HIS A 97 5.44 -10.89 -7.74
N ILE A 98 4.37 -11.44 -7.18
CA ILE A 98 3.13 -10.67 -7.02
C ILE A 98 3.30 -9.57 -5.96
N GLY A 99 3.82 -9.91 -4.78
CA GLY A 99 3.91 -8.96 -3.66
C GLY A 99 4.95 -7.86 -3.84
N PHE A 100 6.08 -8.16 -4.51
CA PHE A 100 7.22 -7.25 -4.60
C PHE A 100 7.52 -6.71 -5.99
N VAL A 101 6.90 -7.25 -7.05
CA VAL A 101 7.11 -6.78 -8.42
C VAL A 101 5.82 -6.28 -9.05
N ILE A 102 4.81 -7.13 -9.20
CA ILE A 102 3.55 -6.81 -9.90
C ILE A 102 2.66 -5.89 -9.07
N GLY A 103 2.39 -6.25 -7.80
CA GLY A 103 1.56 -5.46 -6.89
C GLY A 103 2.04 -4.03 -6.69
N PRO A 104 3.35 -3.79 -6.45
CA PRO A 104 3.89 -2.43 -6.39
C PRO A 104 3.68 -1.59 -7.65
N CYS A 105 3.74 -2.18 -8.85
CA CYS A 105 3.44 -1.46 -10.10
C CYS A 105 1.95 -1.06 -10.18
N ILE A 106 1.04 -1.99 -9.86
CA ILE A 106 -0.40 -1.73 -9.81
C ILE A 106 -0.72 -0.61 -8.80
N ASN A 107 -0.09 -0.66 -7.62
CA ASN A 107 -0.30 0.32 -6.55
C ASN A 107 0.37 1.67 -6.81
N ALA A 108 1.36 1.75 -7.69
CA ALA A 108 2.09 3.00 -7.96
C ALA A 108 1.19 4.06 -8.59
N GLY A 109 0.28 3.67 -9.48
CA GLY A 109 -0.71 4.57 -10.05
C GLY A 109 -1.53 5.28 -8.98
N GLY A 110 -2.08 4.54 -8.02
CA GLY A 110 -2.89 5.10 -6.92
C GLY A 110 -2.11 5.96 -5.91
N ARG A 111 -0.79 5.95 -5.96
CA ARG A 111 0.07 6.77 -5.08
C ARG A 111 0.55 8.06 -5.73
N LEU A 112 1.00 8.01 -6.97
CA LEU A 112 1.64 9.14 -7.66
C LEU A 112 0.76 9.77 -8.73
N ASP A 113 -0.31 9.10 -9.16
CA ASP A 113 -1.24 9.56 -10.18
C ASP A 113 -2.68 9.19 -9.79
N THR A 114 -3.31 8.29 -10.52
CA THR A 114 -4.65 7.78 -10.22
C THR A 114 -4.70 6.26 -10.28
N ALA A 115 -5.50 5.66 -9.40
CA ALA A 115 -5.80 4.22 -9.45
C ALA A 115 -6.48 3.79 -10.77
N LYS A 116 -6.96 4.75 -11.57
CA LYS A 116 -7.62 4.54 -12.85
C LYS A 116 -6.70 3.84 -13.85
N ARG A 117 -5.40 4.22 -13.91
CA ARG A 117 -4.44 3.60 -14.82
C ARG A 117 -4.27 2.10 -14.59
N ALA A 118 -4.25 1.66 -13.35
CA ALA A 118 -4.20 0.24 -13.02
C ALA A 118 -5.47 -0.49 -13.46
N LEU A 119 -6.63 0.14 -13.30
CA LEU A 119 -7.90 -0.39 -13.77
C LEU A 119 -7.97 -0.46 -15.30
N GLU A 120 -7.49 0.56 -16.00
CA GLU A 120 -7.37 0.59 -17.46
C GLU A 120 -6.47 -0.54 -17.96
N LEU A 121 -5.30 -0.75 -17.31
CA LEU A 121 -4.43 -1.88 -17.63
C LEU A 121 -5.14 -3.24 -17.50
N LEU A 122 -5.80 -3.48 -16.37
CA LEU A 122 -6.51 -4.74 -16.13
C LEU A 122 -7.69 -4.99 -17.08
N ASN A 123 -8.23 -3.93 -17.68
CA ASN A 123 -9.31 -3.97 -18.66
C ASN A 123 -8.85 -3.70 -20.11
N ALA A 124 -7.55 -3.63 -20.35
CA ALA A 124 -7.03 -3.39 -21.70
C ALA A 124 -7.56 -4.42 -22.71
N SER A 125 -8.10 -3.96 -23.80
CA SER A 125 -8.78 -4.79 -24.81
C SER A 125 -7.84 -5.33 -25.88
N ASN A 126 -6.63 -4.79 -25.96
CA ASN A 126 -5.64 -5.18 -26.94
C ASN A 126 -4.21 -5.02 -26.41
N ARG A 127 -3.30 -5.78 -27.00
CA ARG A 127 -1.90 -5.83 -26.60
C ARG A 127 -1.17 -4.49 -26.68
N ARG A 128 -1.47 -3.65 -27.68
CA ARG A 128 -0.78 -2.37 -27.87
C ARG A 128 -1.07 -1.41 -26.71
N GLU A 129 -2.33 -1.30 -26.35
CA GLU A 129 -2.78 -0.51 -25.20
C GLU A 129 -2.18 -1.05 -23.88
N ALA A 130 -2.25 -2.38 -23.69
CA ALA A 130 -1.72 -3.05 -22.52
C ALA A 130 -0.22 -2.78 -22.32
N VAL A 131 0.59 -2.85 -23.37
CA VAL A 131 2.03 -2.59 -23.33
C VAL A 131 2.33 -1.16 -22.90
N THR A 132 1.60 -0.18 -23.45
CA THR A 132 1.77 1.23 -23.07
C THR A 132 1.44 1.46 -21.60
N LEU A 133 0.27 1.00 -21.15
CA LEU A 133 -0.17 1.15 -19.75
C LEU A 133 0.75 0.41 -18.76
N ALA A 134 1.26 -0.77 -19.15
CA ALA A 134 2.21 -1.52 -18.33
C ALA A 134 3.54 -0.78 -18.19
N ALA A 135 4.05 -0.17 -19.27
CA ALA A 135 5.26 0.64 -19.23
C ALA A 135 5.09 1.87 -18.33
N ASP A 136 3.98 2.59 -18.46
CA ASP A 136 3.65 3.75 -17.62
C ASP A 136 3.60 3.39 -16.12
N LEU A 137 2.93 2.29 -15.77
CA LEU A 137 2.85 1.85 -14.37
C LEU A 137 4.20 1.38 -13.82
N LYS A 138 5.03 0.77 -14.64
CA LYS A 138 6.39 0.42 -14.26
C LYS A 138 7.23 1.67 -14.00
N GLU A 139 7.17 2.66 -14.86
CA GLU A 139 7.87 3.94 -14.70
C GLU A 139 7.43 4.67 -13.43
N LEU A 140 6.13 4.74 -13.17
CA LEU A 140 5.59 5.29 -11.91
C LEU A 140 6.11 4.53 -10.69
N ASN A 141 6.23 3.21 -10.75
CA ASN A 141 6.77 2.42 -9.66
C ASN A 141 8.28 2.65 -9.46
N ASP A 142 9.03 2.81 -10.54
CA ASP A 142 10.46 3.09 -10.44
C ASP A 142 10.70 4.49 -9.87
N SER A 143 9.97 5.51 -10.32
CA SER A 143 9.98 6.86 -9.73
C SER A 143 9.60 6.83 -8.24
N ARG A 144 8.56 6.07 -7.86
CA ARG A 144 8.20 5.89 -6.45
C ARG A 144 9.32 5.29 -5.62
N LYS A 145 10.06 4.31 -6.16
CA LYS A 145 11.22 3.70 -5.46
C LYS A 145 12.32 4.72 -5.24
N GLU A 146 12.70 5.44 -6.30
CA GLU A 146 13.72 6.49 -6.25
C GLU A 146 13.38 7.57 -5.21
N MET A 147 12.19 8.16 -5.30
CA MET A 147 11.71 9.14 -4.30
C MET A 147 11.67 8.57 -2.88
N THR A 148 11.38 7.28 -2.72
CA THR A 148 11.39 6.62 -1.41
C THR A 148 12.81 6.47 -0.88
N GLU A 149 13.78 6.11 -1.73
CA GLU A 149 15.18 5.95 -1.35
C GLU A 149 15.78 7.31 -0.95
N GLU A 150 15.58 8.34 -1.76
CA GLU A 150 15.99 9.71 -1.44
C GLU A 150 15.38 10.20 -0.12
N GLY A 151 14.08 9.98 0.08
CA GLY A 151 13.40 10.36 1.32
C GLY A 151 13.92 9.61 2.55
N VAL A 152 14.28 8.32 2.42
CA VAL A 152 14.90 7.55 3.50
C VAL A 152 16.30 8.07 3.82
N GLU A 153 17.11 8.37 2.80
CA GLU A 153 18.47 8.92 2.99
C GLU A 153 18.42 10.27 3.71
N GLU A 154 17.51 11.16 3.29
CA GLU A 154 17.32 12.46 3.94
C GLU A 154 16.84 12.30 5.38
N ALA A 155 15.86 11.42 5.65
CA ALA A 155 15.38 11.14 7.00
C ALA A 155 16.51 10.63 7.91
N VAL A 156 17.31 9.69 7.42
CA VAL A 156 18.50 9.17 8.15
C VAL A 156 19.49 10.29 8.43
N ARG A 157 19.78 11.15 7.46
CA ARG A 157 20.70 12.28 7.64
C ARG A 157 20.22 13.22 8.73
N GLN A 158 18.93 13.57 8.75
CA GLN A 158 18.35 14.42 9.80
C GLN A 158 18.45 13.76 11.18
N ILE A 159 18.13 12.48 11.30
CA ILE A 159 18.18 11.75 12.58
C ILE A 159 19.62 11.68 13.10
N GLU A 160 20.59 11.27 12.26
CA GLU A 160 21.97 11.06 12.68
C GLU A 160 22.70 12.38 12.99
N SER A 161 22.31 13.49 12.34
CA SER A 161 22.90 14.82 12.58
C SER A 161 22.31 15.58 13.76
N SER A 162 21.28 15.04 14.40
CA SER A 162 20.55 15.68 15.50
C SER A 162 20.58 14.85 16.79
N SER A 163 20.08 15.44 17.89
CA SER A 163 19.82 14.70 19.13
C SER A 163 18.62 13.74 19.05
N TRP A 164 17.86 13.75 17.95
CA TRP A 164 16.66 12.93 17.78
C TRP A 164 16.94 11.42 17.73
N LYS A 165 18.19 11.05 17.41
CA LYS A 165 18.59 9.63 17.43
C LYS A 165 18.38 8.95 18.79
N ASP A 166 18.30 9.71 19.89
CA ASP A 166 18.08 9.20 21.24
C ASP A 166 16.61 9.25 21.67
N ASP A 167 15.73 9.86 20.86
CA ASP A 167 14.30 10.00 21.15
C ASP A 167 13.59 8.65 21.07
N GLN A 168 12.59 8.43 21.94
CA GLN A 168 11.78 7.21 21.96
C GLN A 168 10.85 7.12 20.75
N VAL A 169 10.46 8.26 20.18
CA VAL A 169 9.62 8.38 18.98
C VAL A 169 10.34 9.30 18.00
N LEU A 170 10.52 8.84 16.79
CA LEU A 170 11.18 9.62 15.74
C LEU A 170 10.15 10.44 14.97
N VAL A 171 10.38 11.74 14.84
CA VAL A 171 9.54 12.64 14.04
C VAL A 171 10.44 13.37 13.04
N VAL A 172 10.24 13.10 11.76
CA VAL A 172 11.07 13.64 10.68
C VAL A 172 10.20 14.48 9.74
N TYR A 173 10.66 15.64 9.34
CA TYR A 173 9.99 16.50 8.38
C TYR A 173 10.68 16.51 7.03
N LEU A 174 9.98 16.08 6.01
CA LEU A 174 10.43 16.00 4.62
C LEU A 174 9.47 16.81 3.74
N PRO A 175 9.63 18.14 3.65
CA PRO A 175 8.67 19.01 2.96
C PRO A 175 8.48 18.68 1.48
N GLU A 176 9.52 18.23 0.82
CA GLU A 176 9.50 17.89 -0.62
C GLU A 176 9.00 16.45 -0.89
N CYS A 177 8.80 15.66 0.18
CA CYS A 177 8.33 14.30 0.05
C CYS A 177 6.84 14.27 -0.33
N HIS A 178 6.49 13.50 -1.34
CA HIS A 178 5.08 13.29 -1.69
C HIS A 178 4.33 12.55 -0.57
N GLU A 179 3.15 13.05 -0.17
CA GLU A 179 2.39 12.53 0.99
C GLU A 179 2.11 11.02 0.93
N SER A 180 1.91 10.48 -0.28
CA SER A 180 1.58 9.07 -0.48
C SER A 180 2.72 8.09 -0.18
N ILE A 181 3.97 8.56 -0.14
CA ILE A 181 5.14 7.75 0.16
C ILE A 181 5.67 7.97 1.59
N ALA A 182 5.22 9.00 2.29
CA ALA A 182 5.62 9.29 3.66
C ALA A 182 5.47 8.07 4.60
N GLY A 183 4.38 7.31 4.44
CA GLY A 183 4.15 6.08 5.21
C GLY A 183 5.11 4.93 4.87
N ILE A 184 5.65 4.89 3.64
CA ILE A 184 6.65 3.88 3.25
C ILE A 184 7.99 4.26 3.89
N ILE A 185 8.37 5.53 3.83
CA ILE A 185 9.59 6.04 4.47
C ILE A 185 9.52 5.80 5.98
N ALA A 186 8.40 6.17 6.64
CA ALA A 186 8.20 5.90 8.07
C ALA A 186 8.39 4.42 8.42
N GLY A 187 7.91 3.51 7.56
CA GLY A 187 8.10 2.07 7.72
C GLY A 187 9.57 1.67 7.68
N ARG A 188 10.33 2.15 6.70
CA ARG A 188 11.76 1.84 6.58
C ARG A 188 12.61 2.43 7.72
N ILE A 189 12.29 3.64 8.16
CA ILE A 189 12.96 4.26 9.32
C ILE A 189 12.63 3.50 10.60
N LYS A 190 11.35 3.14 10.81
CA LYS A 190 10.93 2.29 11.93
C LYS A 190 11.69 0.95 11.96
N GLU A 191 11.87 0.30 10.81
CA GLU A 191 12.62 -0.96 10.72
C GLU A 191 14.10 -0.78 11.05
N ARG A 192 14.71 0.30 10.58
CA ARG A 192 16.13 0.60 10.80
C ARG A 192 16.45 0.90 12.26
N TYR A 193 15.62 1.71 12.93
CA TYR A 193 15.87 2.17 14.30
C TYR A 193 15.08 1.41 15.37
N TYR A 194 14.12 0.56 14.92
CA TYR A 194 13.18 -0.15 15.80
C TYR A 194 12.44 0.78 16.76
N ARG A 195 11.94 1.91 16.25
CA ARG A 195 11.21 2.93 17.01
C ARG A 195 9.96 3.39 16.27
N PRO A 196 8.90 3.80 16.99
CA PRO A 196 7.77 4.48 16.38
C PRO A 196 8.27 5.68 15.60
N THR A 197 7.82 5.84 14.36
CA THR A 197 8.32 6.88 13.46
C THR A 197 7.17 7.58 12.77
N PHE A 198 7.18 8.91 12.80
CA PHE A 198 6.34 9.78 11.99
C PHE A 198 7.19 10.47 10.92
N VAL A 199 6.69 10.43 9.70
CA VAL A 199 7.21 11.26 8.61
C VAL A 199 6.15 12.29 8.26
N LEU A 200 6.52 13.55 8.44
CA LEU A 200 5.72 14.72 8.14
C LEU A 200 6.13 15.29 6.79
N THR A 201 5.17 15.80 6.02
CA THR A 201 5.39 16.41 4.72
C THR A 201 4.51 17.64 4.56
N LYS A 202 4.88 18.52 3.65
CA LYS A 202 4.07 19.69 3.31
C LYS A 202 2.77 19.23 2.64
N GLY A 203 1.63 19.63 3.20
CA GLY A 203 0.32 19.47 2.60
C GLY A 203 -0.15 20.72 1.87
N GLU A 204 -1.31 20.66 1.23
CA GLU A 204 -1.90 21.84 0.57
C GLU A 204 -2.24 22.97 1.55
N THR A 205 -2.70 22.62 2.75
CA THR A 205 -3.17 23.55 3.78
C THR A 205 -2.54 23.26 5.14
N GLY A 206 -1.22 22.98 5.19
CA GLY A 206 -0.56 22.66 6.45
C GLY A 206 0.39 21.49 6.29
N VAL A 207 0.53 20.70 7.34
CA VAL A 207 1.41 19.55 7.36
C VAL A 207 0.59 18.26 7.41
N LYS A 208 0.94 17.32 6.56
CA LYS A 208 0.41 15.95 6.62
C LYS A 208 1.49 15.01 7.15
N GLY A 209 1.08 13.92 7.79
CA GLY A 209 2.02 12.95 8.29
C GLY A 209 1.50 11.54 8.25
N SER A 210 2.43 10.62 8.17
CA SER A 210 2.17 9.18 8.27
C SER A 210 3.10 8.58 9.32
N GLY A 211 2.51 7.80 10.24
CA GLY A 211 3.24 7.10 11.29
C GLY A 211 3.26 5.59 11.07
N ARG A 212 4.34 4.97 11.51
CA ARG A 212 4.49 3.51 11.64
C ARG A 212 5.07 3.19 13.00
N SER A 213 4.50 2.17 13.67
CA SER A 213 4.84 1.82 15.03
C SER A 213 5.41 0.41 15.17
N ILE A 214 5.91 0.14 16.36
CA ILE A 214 6.34 -1.18 16.85
C ILE A 214 5.26 -1.74 17.78
N GLU A 215 5.27 -3.05 18.04
CA GLU A 215 4.27 -3.71 18.89
C GLU A 215 4.20 -3.16 20.33
N ALA A 216 5.31 -2.66 20.84
CA ALA A 216 5.38 -2.11 22.20
C ALA A 216 4.75 -0.71 22.34
N TYR A 217 4.38 -0.02 21.25
CA TYR A 217 3.88 1.34 21.29
C TYR A 217 2.55 1.47 20.53
N ASP A 218 1.48 1.79 21.24
CA ASP A 218 0.17 2.04 20.65
C ASP A 218 0.11 3.48 20.12
N MET A 219 0.43 3.64 18.85
CA MET A 219 0.49 4.95 18.19
C MET A 219 -0.84 5.70 18.23
N PHE A 220 -1.96 5.01 18.03
CA PHE A 220 -3.27 5.66 18.04
C PHE A 220 -3.68 6.12 19.45
N ALA A 221 -3.43 5.29 20.45
CA ALA A 221 -3.70 5.66 21.83
C ALA A 221 -2.88 6.87 22.28
N GLU A 222 -1.58 6.90 21.96
CA GLU A 222 -0.71 8.02 22.31
C GLU A 222 -1.07 9.31 21.56
N MET A 223 -1.39 9.25 20.26
CA MET A 223 -1.90 10.41 19.52
C MET A 223 -3.22 10.93 20.10
N SER A 224 -4.08 10.04 20.62
CA SER A 224 -5.35 10.45 21.23
C SER A 224 -5.14 11.25 22.53
N ARG A 225 -4.00 11.11 23.21
CA ARG A 225 -3.64 11.88 24.42
C ARG A 225 -3.23 13.32 24.13
N CYS A 226 -2.79 13.59 22.90
CA CYS A 226 -2.40 14.93 22.42
C CYS A 226 -3.27 15.37 21.22
N ARG A 227 -4.55 15.01 21.28
CA ARG A 227 -5.51 15.24 20.18
C ARG A 227 -5.59 16.69 19.74
N GLU A 228 -5.40 17.63 20.65
CA GLU A 228 -5.44 19.08 20.42
C GLU A 228 -4.38 19.58 19.43
N LEU A 229 -3.32 18.82 19.22
CA LEU A 229 -2.25 19.15 18.27
C LEU A 229 -2.66 18.87 16.81
N PHE A 230 -3.70 18.06 16.59
CA PHE A 230 -4.05 17.59 15.26
C PHE A 230 -5.35 18.23 14.76
N THR A 231 -5.32 18.72 13.53
CA THR A 231 -6.55 19.12 12.82
C THR A 231 -7.36 17.90 12.41
N LYS A 232 -6.66 16.81 12.05
CA LYS A 232 -7.24 15.51 11.73
C LYS A 232 -6.24 14.41 12.02
N PHE A 233 -6.68 13.31 12.59
CA PHE A 233 -5.87 12.09 12.69
C PHE A 233 -6.76 10.84 12.71
N GLY A 234 -6.15 9.70 12.38
CA GLY A 234 -6.79 8.40 12.42
C GLY A 234 -5.78 7.29 12.22
N GLY A 235 -6.14 6.09 12.62
CA GLY A 235 -5.25 4.94 12.50
C GLY A 235 -5.58 3.82 13.46
N HIS A 236 -4.58 3.03 13.77
CA HIS A 236 -4.64 1.93 14.72
C HIS A 236 -3.26 1.81 15.41
N LYS A 237 -3.11 0.81 16.29
CA LYS A 237 -1.88 0.60 17.08
C LYS A 237 -0.59 0.76 16.30
N LEU A 238 -0.49 0.21 15.09
CA LEU A 238 0.77 0.10 14.32
C LEU A 238 0.93 1.14 13.20
N ALA A 239 -0.09 1.89 12.87
CA ALA A 239 -0.04 2.90 11.83
C ALA A 239 -1.05 4.01 12.06
N ALA A 240 -0.67 5.24 11.74
CA ALA A 240 -1.54 6.40 11.81
C ALA A 240 -1.27 7.38 10.66
N GLY A 241 -2.30 8.15 10.33
CA GLY A 241 -2.23 9.32 9.48
C GLY A 241 -2.66 10.55 10.26
N LEU A 242 -2.06 11.69 9.97
CA LEU A 242 -2.38 12.94 10.68
C LEU A 242 -2.28 14.16 9.77
N SER A 243 -2.92 15.24 10.21
CA SER A 243 -2.75 16.59 9.65
C SER A 243 -2.57 17.58 10.80
N LEU A 244 -1.66 18.53 10.60
CA LEU A 244 -1.36 19.61 11.55
C LEU A 244 -1.60 20.96 10.89
N ASP A 245 -1.94 21.96 11.69
CA ASP A 245 -1.94 23.34 11.22
C ASP A 245 -0.49 23.85 11.04
N CYS A 246 -0.29 24.72 10.06
CA CYS A 246 1.01 25.35 9.77
C CYS A 246 1.59 26.08 11.00
N LEU A 247 0.73 26.68 11.82
CA LEU A 247 1.14 27.44 12.99
C LEU A 247 1.80 26.60 14.09
N LEU A 248 1.40 25.34 14.24
CA LEU A 248 1.99 24.42 15.24
C LEU A 248 3.40 23.98 14.86
N TYR A 249 3.68 23.86 13.57
CA TYR A 249 5.00 23.48 13.08
C TYR A 249 6.04 24.60 13.21
N THR A 250 5.61 25.86 13.10
CA THR A 250 6.47 27.05 13.22
C THR A 250 6.67 27.55 14.66
N SER A 251 5.94 26.94 15.62
CA SER A 251 6.13 27.26 17.04
C SER A 251 7.44 26.68 17.55
N PRO A 252 8.27 27.46 18.29
CA PRO A 252 9.48 26.94 18.87
C PRO A 252 9.19 25.75 19.78
N SER A 253 9.92 24.66 19.62
CA SER A 253 9.86 23.52 20.53
C SER A 253 10.23 23.98 21.95
N PRO A 254 9.66 23.39 23.01
CA PRO A 254 10.15 23.62 24.37
C PRO A 254 11.65 23.38 24.54
N ARG A 255 12.29 22.60 23.65
CA ARG A 255 13.75 22.41 23.60
C ARG A 255 14.50 23.60 23.01
N ASP A 256 13.88 24.37 22.11
CA ASP A 256 14.47 25.55 21.51
C ASP A 256 14.51 26.75 22.50
N ILE A 257 13.68 26.67 23.55
CA ILE A 257 13.58 27.72 24.59
C ILE A 257 14.53 27.44 25.77
N SER A 258 15.06 26.24 25.91
CA SER A 258 15.95 25.85 27.04
C SER A 258 17.42 26.11 26.81
N GLY A 259 17.80 26.80 25.73
CA GLY A 259 19.16 27.13 25.33
C GLY A 259 19.55 28.59 25.52
N SER A 260 18.89 29.36 26.41
CA SER A 260 19.30 30.75 26.77
C SER A 260 19.58 30.87 28.26
#